data_6861ac320a5bbcedaa1e6da1188fc025
#
_entry.id   6861ac320a5bbcedaa1e6da1188fc025
#
_cell.length_a   1.000
_cell.length_b   1.000
_cell.length_c   1.000
_cell.angle_alpha   90.00
_cell.angle_beta   90.00
_cell.angle_gamma   90.00
#
_symmetry.space_group_name_H-M   'P 1'
#
loop_
_entity.id
_entity.type
_entity.pdbx_description
1 polymer ?
#
loop_
_entity_poly.entity_id
_entity_poly.type
_entity_poly.pdbx_seq_one_letter_code
_entity_poly.pdbx_strand_id
1 'polypeptide(L)'
;MSTVYGKIERNKRTYQVYTPVEYGGRITMEAYKQEFIDFMVESDVLKFGDFTLKSGRKSPFFMNAGAYVTGSQLKKLGEYYAKAIHETYGDDFDVLFGPAYKGIPLGVVTAIAYSELYGKEVRYCSDRKEEKDHGADKGSFLGSKLKDGDRVIMIEDVTTSGKSMEETVPKVKGAADVTIVGLMVSLNRMEVGKGGEKCALDEVKDLYGFETAAIVTMEDVVECLYNKECDGKVVIDDELKAAIDAYYEKYGAK
;
A
#
# COMPACT_ATOMS: atom_id res chain seq x y z
N MET A 1 -5.23 -26.71 -20.58
CA MET A 1 -5.58 -25.28 -20.62
C MET A 1 -7.09 -25.16 -20.62
N SER A 2 -7.68 -24.87 -19.50
CA SER A 2 -9.12 -24.60 -19.42
C SER A 2 -9.33 -23.52 -18.36
N THR A 3 -9.53 -22.30 -18.81
CA THR A 3 -9.90 -21.17 -17.98
C THR A 3 -11.41 -21.27 -17.74
N VAL A 4 -11.82 -21.50 -16.50
CA VAL A 4 -13.23 -21.51 -16.13
C VAL A 4 -13.65 -20.08 -15.86
N TYR A 5 -14.47 -19.51 -16.74
CA TYR A 5 -15.10 -18.21 -16.54
C TYR A 5 -16.44 -18.40 -15.85
N GLY A 6 -16.58 -17.87 -14.65
CA GLY A 6 -17.86 -17.71 -13.99
C GLY A 6 -18.46 -16.33 -14.32
N LYS A 7 -19.68 -16.29 -14.88
CA LYS A 7 -20.45 -15.05 -15.06
C LYS A 7 -21.42 -14.89 -13.89
N ILE A 8 -21.34 -13.76 -13.22
CA ILE A 8 -22.38 -13.28 -12.31
C ILE A 8 -22.98 -12.02 -12.91
N GLU A 9 -24.25 -12.11 -13.34
CA GLU A 9 -24.99 -10.95 -13.81
C GLU A 9 -25.72 -10.26 -12.65
N ARG A 10 -25.25 -9.06 -12.29
CA ARG A 10 -26.09 -8.07 -11.57
C ARG A 10 -25.97 -6.75 -12.29
N ASN A 11 -27.10 -6.22 -12.77
CA ASN A 11 -27.27 -4.91 -13.40
C ASN A 11 -26.34 -4.59 -14.58
N LYS A 12 -26.41 -5.37 -15.68
CA LYS A 12 -25.87 -5.05 -17.02
C LYS A 12 -24.37 -4.70 -17.13
N ARG A 13 -23.54 -5.04 -16.15
CA ARG A 13 -22.08 -4.98 -16.27
C ARG A 13 -21.49 -6.35 -15.94
N THR A 14 -20.67 -6.87 -16.85
CA THR A 14 -19.94 -8.13 -16.66
C THR A 14 -18.63 -7.83 -15.97
N TYR A 15 -18.41 -8.38 -14.79
CA TYR A 15 -17.15 -8.28 -14.06
C TYR A 15 -16.35 -9.56 -14.24
N GLN A 16 -15.05 -9.46 -14.50
CA GLN A 16 -14.14 -10.60 -14.44
C GLN A 16 -13.75 -10.83 -12.96
N VAL A 17 -14.12 -11.98 -12.44
CA VAL A 17 -13.67 -12.42 -11.12
C VAL A 17 -12.43 -13.28 -11.35
N TYR A 18 -11.29 -12.83 -10.84
CA TYR A 18 -10.07 -13.64 -10.80
C TYR A 18 -10.13 -14.59 -9.62
N THR A 19 -10.11 -15.88 -9.88
CA THR A 19 -9.88 -16.91 -8.85
C THR A 19 -8.40 -17.30 -8.84
N PRO A 20 -7.76 -17.46 -7.66
CA PRO A 20 -6.39 -17.93 -7.57
C PRO A 20 -6.23 -19.30 -8.25
N VAL A 21 -5.21 -19.45 -9.05
CA VAL A 21 -4.90 -20.72 -9.71
C VAL A 21 -3.89 -21.47 -8.84
N GLU A 22 -4.35 -22.55 -8.18
CA GLU A 22 -3.43 -23.48 -7.51
C GLU A 22 -2.65 -24.31 -8.56
N TYR A 23 -1.36 -24.12 -8.61
CA TYR A 23 -0.44 -25.01 -9.32
C TYR A 23 0.50 -25.71 -8.33
N GLY A 24 0.29 -26.98 -8.11
CA GLY A 24 1.31 -27.90 -7.61
C GLY A 24 1.86 -27.63 -6.19
N GLY A 25 1.03 -27.20 -5.23
CA GLY A 25 1.43 -27.15 -3.81
C GLY A 25 2.45 -26.07 -3.43
N ARG A 26 2.82 -25.16 -4.34
CA ARG A 26 3.50 -23.89 -4.03
C ARG A 26 2.47 -22.79 -4.04
N ILE A 27 2.44 -22.00 -2.97
CA ILE A 27 1.72 -20.72 -2.96
C ILE A 27 2.43 -19.84 -3.99
N THR A 28 1.82 -19.69 -5.17
CA THR A 28 2.34 -18.76 -6.19
C THR A 28 1.84 -17.38 -5.82
N MET A 29 2.75 -16.39 -5.88
CA MET A 29 2.40 -14.98 -5.73
C MET A 29 1.19 -14.64 -6.62
N GLU A 30 0.23 -13.90 -6.08
CA GLU A 30 -0.96 -13.47 -6.83
C GLU A 30 -0.53 -12.60 -8.03
N ALA A 31 -1.15 -12.84 -9.18
CA ALA A 31 -0.73 -12.21 -10.44
C ALA A 31 -0.65 -10.68 -10.35
N TYR A 32 -1.58 -10.02 -9.64
CA TYR A 32 -1.56 -8.56 -9.52
C TYR A 32 -0.39 -8.03 -8.66
N LYS A 33 0.14 -8.82 -7.72
CA LYS A 33 1.33 -8.44 -6.93
C LYS A 33 2.57 -8.42 -7.80
N GLN A 34 2.71 -9.41 -8.68
CA GLN A 34 3.78 -9.42 -9.67
C GLN A 34 3.67 -8.22 -10.62
N GLU A 35 2.46 -7.98 -11.17
CA GLU A 35 2.21 -6.80 -12.00
C GLU A 35 2.51 -5.49 -11.28
N PHE A 36 2.24 -5.41 -9.97
CA PHE A 36 2.54 -4.25 -9.16
C PHE A 36 4.05 -4.06 -8.95
N ILE A 37 4.82 -5.13 -8.78
CA ILE A 37 6.29 -5.07 -8.68
C ILE A 37 6.87 -4.53 -9.98
N ASP A 38 6.49 -5.10 -11.12
CA ASP A 38 6.92 -4.64 -12.44
C ASP A 38 6.55 -3.16 -12.64
N PHE A 39 5.32 -2.78 -12.30
CA PHE A 39 4.84 -1.40 -12.38
C PHE A 39 5.64 -0.42 -11.51
N MET A 40 6.09 -0.82 -10.31
CA MET A 40 6.95 0.02 -9.47
C MET A 40 8.31 0.27 -10.12
N VAL A 41 8.88 -0.73 -10.77
CA VAL A 41 10.17 -0.63 -11.48
C VAL A 41 10.03 0.20 -12.76
N GLU A 42 9.07 -0.11 -13.62
CA GLU A 42 8.77 0.64 -14.85
C GLU A 42 8.46 2.12 -14.61
N SER A 43 7.85 2.43 -13.47
CA SER A 43 7.51 3.80 -13.08
C SER A 43 8.64 4.54 -12.35
N ASP A 44 9.85 3.95 -12.27
CA ASP A 44 10.98 4.55 -11.54
C ASP A 44 10.71 4.80 -10.03
N VAL A 45 9.71 4.14 -9.47
CA VAL A 45 9.33 4.25 -8.06
C VAL A 45 10.21 3.38 -7.17
N LEU A 46 10.48 2.15 -7.60
CA LEU A 46 11.41 1.23 -6.94
C LEU A 46 12.68 1.11 -7.79
N LYS A 47 13.80 1.48 -7.20
CA LYS A 47 15.11 1.51 -7.86
C LYS A 47 16.12 0.69 -7.07
N PHE A 48 17.05 0.09 -7.77
CA PHE A 48 18.12 -0.72 -7.22
C PHE A 48 19.49 -0.11 -7.54
N GLY A 49 20.46 -0.26 -6.62
CA GLY A 49 21.81 0.28 -6.75
C GLY A 49 22.37 0.77 -5.40
N ASP A 50 23.37 1.65 -5.42
CA ASP A 50 23.96 2.22 -4.20
C ASP A 50 23.30 3.57 -3.85
N PHE A 51 22.43 3.55 -2.85
CA PHE A 51 21.72 4.74 -2.37
C PHE A 51 22.17 5.11 -0.96
N THR A 52 22.17 6.41 -0.67
CA THR A 52 22.32 6.92 0.69
C THR A 52 20.99 7.50 1.15
N LEU A 53 20.38 6.88 2.15
CA LEU A 53 19.10 7.33 2.72
C LEU A 53 19.29 8.62 3.54
N LYS A 54 18.18 9.32 3.84
CA LYS A 54 18.20 10.54 4.68
C LYS A 54 18.83 10.32 6.07
N SER A 55 18.79 9.11 6.57
CA SER A 55 19.44 8.69 7.82
C SER A 55 20.98 8.53 7.71
N GLY A 56 21.55 8.67 6.50
CA GLY A 56 22.95 8.35 6.22
C GLY A 56 23.21 6.86 5.96
N ARG A 57 22.20 6.00 6.08
CA ARG A 57 22.31 4.55 5.83
C ARG A 57 22.50 4.30 4.33
N LYS A 58 23.44 3.42 3.99
CA LYS A 58 23.56 2.85 2.65
C LYS A 58 22.48 1.81 2.43
N SER A 59 21.84 1.84 1.26
CA SER A 59 20.77 0.90 0.91
C SER A 59 20.92 0.45 -0.54
N PRO A 60 20.78 -0.86 -0.83
CA PRO A 60 20.84 -1.39 -2.20
C PRO A 60 19.57 -1.12 -3.01
N PHE A 61 18.56 -0.51 -2.41
CA PHE A 61 17.32 -0.13 -3.06
C PHE A 61 16.76 1.17 -2.49
N PHE A 62 15.96 1.85 -3.30
CA PHE A 62 15.29 3.09 -2.93
C PHE A 62 13.87 3.12 -3.50
N MET A 63 12.91 3.54 -2.69
CA MET A 63 11.53 3.74 -3.11
C MET A 63 11.12 5.20 -2.99
N ASN A 64 10.50 5.71 -4.05
CA ASN A 64 9.92 7.05 -4.09
C ASN A 64 8.54 7.06 -4.76
N ALA A 65 7.49 6.88 -4.00
CA ALA A 65 6.11 6.94 -4.51
C ALA A 65 5.73 8.30 -5.14
N GLY A 66 6.51 9.35 -4.92
CA GLY A 66 6.34 10.64 -5.61
C GLY A 66 6.68 10.60 -7.11
N ALA A 67 7.21 9.47 -7.62
CA ALA A 67 7.45 9.29 -9.06
C ALA A 67 6.19 8.89 -9.85
N TYR A 68 5.10 8.52 -9.20
CA TYR A 68 3.81 8.35 -9.86
C TYR A 68 3.20 9.73 -10.18
N VAL A 69 3.39 10.21 -11.40
CA VAL A 69 3.04 11.58 -11.79
C VAL A 69 2.02 11.67 -12.93
N THR A 70 1.73 10.56 -13.62
CA THR A 70 0.76 10.55 -14.72
C THR A 70 -0.58 9.97 -14.29
N GLY A 71 -1.65 10.40 -14.97
CA GLY A 71 -3.01 9.88 -14.69
C GLY A 71 -3.13 8.37 -14.87
N SER A 72 -2.42 7.79 -15.86
CA SER A 72 -2.40 6.33 -16.07
C SER A 72 -1.70 5.59 -14.94
N GLN A 73 -0.57 6.13 -14.43
CA GLN A 73 0.11 5.58 -13.25
C GLN A 73 -0.78 5.66 -12.00
N LEU A 74 -1.40 6.81 -11.76
CA LEU A 74 -2.28 7.00 -10.60
C LEU A 74 -3.51 6.09 -10.66
N LYS A 75 -4.09 5.89 -11.85
CA LYS A 75 -5.19 4.93 -12.05
C LYS A 75 -4.78 3.52 -11.67
N LYS A 76 -3.67 3.01 -12.25
CA LYS A 76 -3.14 1.67 -11.93
C LYS A 76 -2.83 1.52 -10.44
N LEU A 77 -2.20 2.52 -9.84
CA LEU A 77 -1.88 2.54 -8.42
C LEU A 77 -3.14 2.35 -7.57
N GLY A 78 -4.21 3.10 -7.87
CA GLY A 78 -5.51 2.96 -7.20
C GLY A 78 -6.10 1.55 -7.34
N GLU A 79 -5.98 0.94 -8.52
CA GLU A 79 -6.46 -0.43 -8.78
C GLU A 79 -5.69 -1.47 -7.93
N TYR A 80 -4.35 -1.35 -7.79
CA TYR A 80 -3.55 -2.26 -6.97
C TYR A 80 -3.89 -2.14 -5.49
N TYR A 81 -4.04 -0.90 -4.98
CA TYR A 81 -4.47 -0.69 -3.60
C TYR A 81 -5.89 -1.23 -3.35
N ALA A 82 -6.82 -1.01 -4.28
CA ALA A 82 -8.18 -1.50 -4.16
C ALA A 82 -8.24 -3.04 -4.10
N LYS A 83 -7.45 -3.73 -4.95
CA LYS A 83 -7.33 -5.19 -4.94
C LYS A 83 -6.77 -5.70 -3.61
N ALA A 84 -5.65 -5.13 -3.16
CA ALA A 84 -5.02 -5.52 -1.91
C ALA A 84 -5.92 -5.29 -0.68
N ILE A 85 -6.63 -4.16 -0.63
CA ILE A 85 -7.59 -3.86 0.44
C ILE A 85 -8.75 -4.86 0.43
N HIS A 86 -9.31 -5.14 -0.74
CA HIS A 86 -10.41 -6.09 -0.87
C HIS A 86 -10.02 -7.49 -0.40
N GLU A 87 -8.85 -7.97 -0.79
CA GLU A 87 -8.33 -9.28 -0.38
C GLU A 87 -8.00 -9.37 1.11
N THR A 88 -7.42 -8.30 1.67
CA THR A 88 -6.94 -8.30 3.06
C THR A 88 -8.06 -8.00 4.06
N TYR A 89 -8.90 -7.01 3.77
CA TYR A 89 -9.88 -6.47 4.71
C TYR A 89 -11.33 -6.70 4.29
N GLY A 90 -11.56 -7.20 3.06
CA GLY A 90 -12.91 -7.36 2.51
C GLY A 90 -13.60 -6.02 2.25
N ASP A 91 -14.93 -6.05 2.27
CA ASP A 91 -15.77 -4.88 1.96
C ASP A 91 -16.34 -4.18 3.20
N ASP A 92 -16.02 -4.63 4.40
CA ASP A 92 -16.62 -4.09 5.63
C ASP A 92 -15.86 -2.87 6.17
N PHE A 93 -15.86 -1.79 5.38
CA PHE A 93 -15.34 -0.48 5.75
C PHE A 93 -16.06 0.64 4.97
N ASP A 94 -15.99 1.87 5.46
CA ASP A 94 -16.75 3.01 4.93
C ASP A 94 -15.85 4.10 4.34
N VAL A 95 -14.64 4.25 4.88
CA VAL A 95 -13.75 5.39 4.59
C VAL A 95 -12.33 4.91 4.35
N LEU A 96 -11.71 5.42 3.30
CA LEU A 96 -10.27 5.39 3.09
C LEU A 96 -9.66 6.69 3.63
N PHE A 97 -8.75 6.59 4.58
CA PHE A 97 -8.07 7.74 5.17
C PHE A 97 -6.61 7.78 4.73
N GLY A 98 -6.26 8.80 3.95
CA GLY A 98 -4.89 9.02 3.47
C GLY A 98 -4.25 10.24 4.15
N PRO A 99 -3.23 10.08 5.00
CA PRO A 99 -2.55 11.21 5.65
C PRO A 99 -1.90 12.17 4.65
N ALA A 100 -1.99 13.47 4.95
CA ALA A 100 -1.37 14.49 4.10
C ALA A 100 0.17 14.36 4.11
N TYR A 101 0.84 14.53 2.96
CA TYR A 101 0.27 14.96 1.70
C TYR A 101 0.10 13.81 0.69
N LYS A 102 0.97 12.78 0.72
CA LYS A 102 0.98 11.68 -0.28
C LYS A 102 -0.25 10.78 -0.17
N GLY A 103 -0.78 10.57 1.04
CA GLY A 103 -1.99 9.79 1.25
C GLY A 103 -3.25 10.41 0.61
N ILE A 104 -3.26 11.74 0.37
CA ILE A 104 -4.42 12.40 -0.26
C ILE A 104 -4.69 11.81 -1.65
N PRO A 105 -3.76 11.88 -2.63
CA PRO A 105 -4.00 11.28 -3.94
C PRO A 105 -4.22 9.77 -3.86
N LEU A 106 -3.52 9.05 -2.98
CA LEU A 106 -3.73 7.61 -2.78
C LEU A 106 -5.17 7.29 -2.36
N GLY A 107 -5.68 7.98 -1.34
CA GLY A 107 -7.06 7.79 -0.89
C GLY A 107 -8.09 8.05 -1.98
N VAL A 108 -7.89 9.10 -2.78
CA VAL A 108 -8.79 9.47 -3.89
C VAL A 108 -8.78 8.42 -5.00
N VAL A 109 -7.59 8.06 -5.51
CA VAL A 109 -7.51 7.10 -6.64
C VAL A 109 -7.95 5.69 -6.23
N THR A 110 -7.69 5.30 -4.98
CA THR A 110 -8.14 4.01 -4.45
C THR A 110 -9.65 3.98 -4.26
N ALA A 111 -10.28 5.06 -3.77
CA ALA A 111 -11.74 5.13 -3.65
C ALA A 111 -12.43 5.02 -5.01
N ILE A 112 -11.90 5.70 -6.04
CA ILE A 112 -12.40 5.59 -7.41
C ILE A 112 -12.28 4.14 -7.92
N ALA A 113 -11.07 3.55 -7.79
CA ALA A 113 -10.82 2.20 -8.25
C ALA A 113 -11.69 1.16 -7.51
N TYR A 114 -11.89 1.34 -6.20
CA TYR A 114 -12.73 0.43 -5.40
C TYR A 114 -14.18 0.45 -5.86
N SER A 115 -14.72 1.64 -6.14
CA SER A 115 -16.08 1.78 -6.69
C SER A 115 -16.20 1.17 -8.08
N GLU A 116 -15.19 1.35 -8.95
CA GLU A 116 -15.18 0.76 -10.30
C GLU A 116 -15.07 -0.77 -10.27
N LEU A 117 -14.17 -1.33 -9.46
CA LEU A 117 -13.88 -2.77 -9.43
C LEU A 117 -14.95 -3.58 -8.68
N TYR A 118 -15.43 -3.05 -7.55
CA TYR A 118 -16.29 -3.81 -6.63
C TYR A 118 -17.71 -3.26 -6.50
N GLY A 119 -18.01 -2.14 -7.15
CA GLY A 119 -19.35 -1.52 -7.11
C GLY A 119 -19.74 -0.98 -5.75
N LYS A 120 -18.76 -0.79 -4.85
CA LYS A 120 -18.98 -0.24 -3.51
C LYS A 120 -18.55 1.21 -3.44
N GLU A 121 -19.48 2.09 -3.06
CA GLU A 121 -19.16 3.49 -2.77
C GLU A 121 -18.34 3.60 -1.49
N VAL A 122 -17.13 4.13 -1.63
CA VAL A 122 -16.19 4.35 -0.54
C VAL A 122 -15.92 5.85 -0.42
N ARG A 123 -16.03 6.38 0.78
CA ARG A 123 -15.69 7.78 1.07
C ARG A 123 -14.19 7.93 1.26
N TYR A 124 -13.59 9.05 0.82
CA TYR A 124 -12.22 9.37 1.19
C TYR A 124 -12.18 10.50 2.23
N CYS A 125 -11.19 10.45 3.10
CA CYS A 125 -10.87 11.47 4.07
C CYS A 125 -9.35 11.62 4.17
N SER A 126 -8.88 12.82 4.46
CA SER A 126 -7.46 13.12 4.69
C SER A 126 -7.33 14.20 5.74
N ASP A 127 -6.22 14.23 6.50
CA ASP A 127 -5.97 15.35 7.39
C ASP A 127 -5.38 16.54 6.63
N ARG A 128 -5.43 17.70 7.27
CA ARG A 128 -4.69 18.90 6.88
C ARG A 128 -3.47 19.05 7.78
N LYS A 129 -2.35 19.52 7.24
CA LYS A 129 -1.19 19.88 8.07
C LYS A 129 -1.40 21.22 8.78
N GLU A 130 -2.27 22.08 8.24
CA GLU A 130 -2.63 23.38 8.81
C GLU A 130 -4.16 23.47 8.93
N GLU A 131 -4.65 23.92 10.08
CA GLU A 131 -6.08 24.14 10.27
C GLU A 131 -6.55 25.31 9.40
N LYS A 132 -7.71 25.15 8.79
CA LYS A 132 -8.34 26.21 8.00
C LYS A 132 -9.39 26.96 8.83
N ASP A 133 -9.09 28.22 9.14
CA ASP A 133 -9.97 29.07 9.97
C ASP A 133 -11.15 29.67 9.20
N HIS A 134 -11.12 29.66 7.84
CA HIS A 134 -12.05 30.37 6.98
C HIS A 134 -12.70 29.49 5.90
N GLY A 135 -13.95 29.83 5.54
CA GLY A 135 -14.70 29.21 4.45
C GLY A 135 -15.66 28.09 4.88
N ALA A 136 -16.35 27.47 3.91
CA ALA A 136 -17.36 26.44 4.18
C ALA A 136 -16.74 25.14 4.73
N ASP A 137 -15.46 24.87 4.43
CA ASP A 137 -14.74 23.68 4.88
C ASP A 137 -13.79 24.00 6.05
N LYS A 138 -14.33 24.52 7.15
CA LYS A 138 -13.56 24.69 8.38
C LYS A 138 -13.18 23.34 8.97
N GLY A 139 -11.92 23.23 9.47
CA GLY A 139 -11.48 22.08 10.23
C GLY A 139 -10.21 21.42 9.71
N SER A 140 -9.84 20.34 10.38
CA SER A 140 -8.57 19.64 10.22
C SER A 140 -8.59 18.57 9.13
N PHE A 141 -9.72 18.37 8.42
CA PHE A 141 -9.89 17.30 7.43
C PHE A 141 -10.28 17.81 6.03
N LEU A 142 -9.98 17.01 5.04
CA LEU A 142 -10.36 17.12 3.64
C LEU A 142 -11.23 15.94 3.22
N GLY A 143 -12.11 16.15 2.26
CA GLY A 143 -13.01 15.12 1.76
C GLY A 143 -14.19 14.88 2.68
N SER A 144 -14.53 13.63 2.96
CA SER A 144 -15.64 13.27 3.83
C SER A 144 -15.35 13.56 5.29
N LYS A 145 -16.36 14.04 6.03
CA LYS A 145 -16.28 14.05 7.49
C LYS A 145 -16.40 12.62 8.02
N LEU A 146 -15.62 12.32 9.05
CA LEU A 146 -15.78 11.09 9.82
C LEU A 146 -17.04 11.17 10.69
N LYS A 147 -17.71 10.05 10.88
CA LYS A 147 -18.96 9.91 11.64
C LYS A 147 -18.82 8.78 12.65
N ASP A 148 -19.59 8.85 13.72
CA ASP A 148 -19.65 7.76 14.69
C ASP A 148 -20.11 6.46 13.99
N GLY A 149 -19.42 5.38 14.31
CA GLY A 149 -19.63 4.07 13.71
C GLY A 149 -18.88 3.84 12.39
N ASP A 150 -18.21 4.84 11.82
CA ASP A 150 -17.42 4.64 10.60
C ASP A 150 -16.30 3.62 10.82
N ARG A 151 -16.14 2.75 9.83
CA ARG A 151 -15.03 1.80 9.72
C ARG A 151 -14.01 2.35 8.73
N VAL A 152 -12.79 2.59 9.22
CA VAL A 152 -11.76 3.35 8.49
C VAL A 152 -10.58 2.44 8.14
N ILE A 153 -10.16 2.44 6.88
CA ILE A 153 -8.86 1.90 6.47
C ILE A 153 -7.91 3.06 6.24
N MET A 154 -6.78 3.04 6.94
CA MET A 154 -5.67 3.96 6.74
C MET A 154 -4.88 3.52 5.51
N ILE A 155 -4.40 4.49 4.70
CA ILE A 155 -3.67 4.20 3.47
C ILE A 155 -2.43 5.09 3.37
N GLU A 156 -1.26 4.50 3.16
CA GLU A 156 0.00 5.22 2.96
C GLU A 156 0.85 4.59 1.86
N ASP A 157 1.88 5.32 1.41
CA ASP A 157 2.84 4.80 0.44
C ASP A 157 3.78 3.76 1.08
N VAL A 158 4.51 4.13 2.09
CA VAL A 158 5.39 3.26 2.90
C VAL A 158 5.45 3.77 4.33
N THR A 159 5.75 2.88 5.25
CA THR A 159 6.11 3.29 6.61
C THR A 159 7.50 2.74 6.99
N THR A 160 8.32 3.57 7.63
CA THR A 160 9.66 3.20 8.12
C THR A 160 9.79 3.35 9.61
N SER A 161 9.00 4.21 10.22
CA SER A 161 9.09 4.54 11.65
C SER A 161 7.72 4.64 12.34
N GLY A 162 6.63 4.40 11.62
CA GLY A 162 5.27 4.58 12.16
C GLY A 162 4.87 6.03 12.52
N LYS A 163 5.76 7.02 12.28
CA LYS A 163 5.54 8.41 12.70
C LYS A 163 4.24 9.00 12.15
N SER A 164 3.89 8.69 10.92
CA SER A 164 2.64 9.17 10.32
C SER A 164 1.42 8.65 11.08
N MET A 165 1.45 7.40 11.52
CA MET A 165 0.37 6.83 12.33
C MET A 165 0.33 7.44 13.73
N GLU A 166 1.49 7.73 14.34
CA GLU A 166 1.54 8.45 15.64
C GLU A 166 0.85 9.82 15.57
N GLU A 167 0.99 10.52 14.45
CA GLU A 167 0.37 11.83 14.24
C GLU A 167 -1.11 11.74 13.85
N THR A 168 -1.50 10.69 13.13
CA THR A 168 -2.79 10.62 12.42
C THR A 168 -3.85 9.82 13.19
N VAL A 169 -3.48 8.71 13.83
CA VAL A 169 -4.44 7.87 14.58
C VAL A 169 -5.16 8.67 15.69
N PRO A 170 -4.47 9.49 16.49
CA PRO A 170 -5.17 10.32 17.48
C PRO A 170 -6.16 11.32 16.86
N LYS A 171 -5.82 11.90 15.69
CA LYS A 171 -6.72 12.82 14.99
C LYS A 171 -7.99 12.13 14.50
N VAL A 172 -7.82 10.93 13.90
CA VAL A 172 -8.93 10.13 13.37
C VAL A 172 -9.87 9.71 14.50
N LYS A 173 -9.32 9.16 15.60
CA LYS A 173 -10.09 8.75 16.79
C LYS A 173 -10.69 9.94 17.55
N GLY A 174 -10.08 11.11 17.47
CA GLY A 174 -10.59 12.34 18.11
C GLY A 174 -11.70 13.04 17.32
N ALA A 175 -11.89 12.70 16.05
CA ALA A 175 -12.87 13.33 15.19
C ALA A 175 -14.29 12.74 15.33
N ALA A 176 -14.40 11.45 15.60
CA ALA A 176 -15.65 10.71 15.81
C ALA A 176 -15.33 9.35 16.44
N ASP A 177 -16.35 8.65 16.96
CA ASP A 177 -16.23 7.29 17.47
C ASP A 177 -16.12 6.30 16.27
N VAL A 178 -14.91 6.12 15.76
CA VAL A 178 -14.61 5.29 14.58
C VAL A 178 -13.82 4.06 14.95
N THR A 179 -13.99 3.00 14.15
CA THR A 179 -13.15 1.81 14.19
C THR A 179 -12.11 1.86 13.08
N ILE A 180 -10.82 1.92 13.41
CA ILE A 180 -9.76 1.73 12.41
C ILE A 180 -9.64 0.23 12.16
N VAL A 181 -9.98 -0.21 10.93
CA VAL A 181 -9.97 -1.61 10.51
C VAL A 181 -8.54 -2.05 10.23
N GLY A 182 -7.74 -1.18 9.59
CA GLY A 182 -6.38 -1.50 9.26
C GLY A 182 -5.60 -0.39 8.57
N LEU A 183 -4.32 -0.69 8.30
CA LEU A 183 -3.41 0.14 7.52
C LEU A 183 -2.94 -0.66 6.30
N MET A 184 -3.10 -0.09 5.09
CA MET A 184 -2.53 -0.62 3.84
C MET A 184 -1.42 0.29 3.34
N VAL A 185 -0.24 -0.31 3.07
CA VAL A 185 0.87 0.39 2.40
C VAL A 185 1.23 -0.31 1.08
N SER A 186 1.99 0.35 0.21
CA SER A 186 2.40 -0.28 -1.05
C SER A 186 3.49 -1.33 -0.85
N LEU A 187 4.49 -1.03 -0.03
CA LEU A 187 5.66 -1.88 0.18
C LEU A 187 6.01 -1.98 1.66
N ASN A 188 6.04 -3.20 2.18
CA ASN A 188 6.72 -3.48 3.45
C ASN A 188 8.22 -3.68 3.17
N ARG A 189 9.03 -2.74 3.63
CA ARG A 189 10.49 -2.80 3.48
C ARG A 189 11.13 -3.87 4.37
N MET A 190 10.39 -4.46 5.31
CA MET A 190 10.84 -5.49 6.24
C MET A 190 12.09 -5.09 7.06
N GLU A 191 12.31 -3.80 7.23
CA GLU A 191 13.39 -3.25 8.04
C GLU A 191 12.93 -3.04 9.47
N VAL A 192 13.87 -3.15 10.43
CA VAL A 192 13.58 -2.84 11.83
C VAL A 192 13.04 -1.42 11.97
N GLY A 193 11.96 -1.30 12.72
CA GLY A 193 11.36 -0.05 13.11
C GLY A 193 12.13 0.67 14.22
N LYS A 194 11.48 1.57 14.94
CA LYS A 194 12.09 2.33 16.05
C LYS A 194 12.45 1.45 17.24
N GLY A 195 11.70 0.37 17.50
CA GLY A 195 11.93 -0.57 18.60
C GLY A 195 13.15 -1.46 18.41
N GLY A 196 13.66 -1.59 17.17
CA GLY A 196 14.89 -2.29 16.85
C GLY A 196 14.77 -3.82 16.68
N GLU A 197 13.57 -4.38 16.75
CA GLU A 197 13.32 -5.81 16.60
C GLU A 197 12.33 -6.09 15.46
N LYS A 198 11.10 -5.56 15.57
CA LYS A 198 10.02 -5.75 14.60
C LYS A 198 10.08 -4.75 13.46
N CYS A 199 9.40 -5.05 12.35
CA CYS A 199 9.22 -4.06 11.30
C CYS A 199 8.22 -2.97 11.72
N ALA A 200 8.24 -1.82 11.02
CA ALA A 200 7.38 -0.69 11.38
C ALA A 200 5.88 -1.01 11.30
N LEU A 201 5.45 -1.90 10.42
CA LEU A 201 4.04 -2.34 10.35
C LEU A 201 3.64 -3.14 11.58
N ASP A 202 4.49 -4.06 12.03
CA ASP A 202 4.23 -4.85 13.24
C ASP A 202 4.22 -3.98 14.50
N GLU A 203 5.13 -3.00 14.58
CA GLU A 203 5.14 -2.02 15.68
C GLU A 203 3.85 -1.19 15.73
N VAL A 204 3.33 -0.76 14.56
CA VAL A 204 2.05 -0.05 14.44
C VAL A 204 0.88 -0.93 14.87
N LYS A 205 0.87 -2.20 14.43
CA LYS A 205 -0.14 -3.18 14.83
C LYS A 205 -0.15 -3.39 16.35
N ASP A 206 1.01 -3.61 16.96
CA ASP A 206 1.13 -3.81 18.41
C ASP A 206 0.69 -2.57 19.20
N LEU A 207 1.04 -1.37 18.72
CA LEU A 207 0.75 -0.12 19.41
C LEU A 207 -0.73 0.27 19.36
N TYR A 208 -1.39 0.07 18.23
CA TYR A 208 -2.75 0.57 18.01
C TYR A 208 -3.84 -0.52 17.98
N GLY A 209 -3.48 -1.80 17.84
CA GLY A 209 -4.37 -2.94 17.90
C GLY A 209 -5.23 -3.15 16.64
N PHE A 210 -4.88 -2.54 15.50
CA PHE A 210 -5.51 -2.81 14.21
C PHE A 210 -4.54 -3.55 13.26
N GLU A 211 -5.11 -4.22 12.25
CA GLU A 211 -4.32 -4.98 11.29
C GLU A 211 -3.51 -4.06 10.37
N THR A 212 -2.32 -4.53 9.97
CA THR A 212 -1.44 -3.82 9.03
C THR A 212 -1.03 -4.74 7.91
N ALA A 213 -1.02 -4.23 6.68
CA ALA A 213 -0.65 -5.00 5.51
C ALA A 213 0.06 -4.13 4.46
N ALA A 214 0.73 -4.79 3.54
CA ALA A 214 1.32 -4.19 2.35
C ALA A 214 0.82 -4.91 1.10
N ILE A 215 0.79 -4.22 -0.04
CA ILE A 215 0.51 -4.86 -1.32
C ILE A 215 1.58 -5.92 -1.59
N VAL A 216 2.86 -5.57 -1.37
CA VAL A 216 4.01 -6.48 -1.49
C VAL A 216 5.03 -6.23 -0.40
N THR A 217 5.86 -7.24 -0.14
CA THR A 217 7.04 -7.16 0.71
C THR A 217 8.31 -7.06 -0.13
N MET A 218 9.44 -6.70 0.46
CA MET A 218 10.73 -6.78 -0.25
C MET A 218 11.16 -8.21 -0.53
N GLU A 219 10.68 -9.18 0.24
CA GLU A 219 10.88 -10.61 -0.07
C GLU A 219 10.16 -10.98 -1.36
N ASP A 220 8.89 -10.58 -1.52
CA ASP A 220 8.12 -10.73 -2.77
C ASP A 220 8.85 -10.09 -3.95
N VAL A 221 9.39 -8.88 -3.77
CA VAL A 221 10.14 -8.15 -4.80
C VAL A 221 11.38 -8.92 -5.23
N VAL A 222 12.17 -9.43 -4.27
CA VAL A 222 13.36 -10.22 -4.58
C VAL A 222 12.99 -11.53 -5.27
N GLU A 223 11.98 -12.26 -4.79
CA GLU A 223 11.50 -13.48 -5.43
C GLU A 223 11.02 -13.24 -6.88
N CYS A 224 10.35 -12.11 -7.09
CA CYS A 224 9.83 -11.74 -8.41
C CYS A 224 10.95 -11.36 -9.40
N LEU A 225 11.97 -10.61 -8.98
CA LEU A 225 12.92 -9.95 -9.87
C LEU A 225 14.31 -10.63 -9.95
N TYR A 226 14.65 -11.51 -9.00
CA TYR A 226 15.99 -12.13 -8.96
C TYR A 226 16.25 -13.01 -10.17
N ASN A 227 17.26 -12.65 -10.95
CA ASN A 227 17.64 -13.28 -12.21
C ASN A 227 16.49 -13.40 -13.24
N LYS A 228 15.51 -12.48 -13.15
CA LYS A 228 14.42 -12.37 -14.13
C LYS A 228 14.44 -11.03 -14.83
N GLU A 229 13.99 -11.01 -16.08
CA GLU A 229 13.87 -9.77 -16.83
C GLU A 229 12.63 -9.00 -16.42
N CYS A 230 12.80 -7.70 -16.16
CA CYS A 230 11.76 -6.71 -16.01
C CYS A 230 12.12 -5.54 -16.94
N ASP A 231 11.23 -5.13 -17.81
CA ASP A 231 11.48 -4.08 -18.83
C ASP A 231 12.76 -4.34 -19.66
N GLY A 232 12.96 -5.63 -20.07
CA GLY A 232 14.08 -6.06 -20.90
C GLY A 232 15.46 -6.05 -20.22
N LYS A 233 15.51 -6.00 -18.89
CA LYS A 233 16.75 -6.03 -18.10
C LYS A 233 16.59 -6.93 -16.89
N VAL A 234 17.69 -7.61 -16.51
CA VAL A 234 17.78 -8.23 -15.19
C VAL A 234 18.04 -7.13 -14.17
N VAL A 235 17.05 -6.91 -13.32
CA VAL A 235 17.07 -5.80 -12.34
C VAL A 235 17.82 -6.21 -11.07
N ILE A 236 17.60 -7.44 -10.59
CA ILE A 236 18.32 -8.02 -9.45
C ILE A 236 19.14 -9.20 -9.94
N ASP A 237 20.43 -8.98 -10.11
CA ASP A 237 21.42 -10.03 -10.41
C ASP A 237 22.04 -10.61 -9.11
N ASP A 238 23.02 -11.51 -9.26
CA ASP A 238 23.67 -12.16 -8.12
C ASP A 238 24.42 -11.17 -7.22
N GLU A 239 25.04 -10.12 -7.79
CA GLU A 239 25.79 -9.11 -7.04
C GLU A 239 24.82 -8.25 -6.20
N LEU A 240 23.76 -7.78 -6.81
CA LEU A 240 22.74 -6.99 -6.12
C LEU A 240 21.97 -7.81 -5.08
N LYS A 241 21.67 -9.09 -5.40
CA LYS A 241 21.07 -10.01 -4.43
C LYS A 241 21.94 -10.16 -3.17
N ALA A 242 23.24 -10.37 -3.36
CA ALA A 242 24.18 -10.48 -2.23
C ALA A 242 24.23 -9.16 -1.41
N ALA A 243 24.16 -8.00 -2.07
CA ALA A 243 24.10 -6.71 -1.39
C ALA A 243 22.79 -6.54 -0.60
N ILE A 244 21.67 -7.00 -1.13
CA ILE A 244 20.36 -7.00 -0.44
C ILE A 244 20.41 -7.92 0.78
N ASP A 245 20.97 -9.14 0.66
CA ASP A 245 21.08 -10.08 1.76
C ASP A 245 21.93 -9.50 2.91
N ALA A 246 23.11 -8.96 2.59
CA ALA A 246 23.98 -8.31 3.57
C ALA A 246 23.30 -7.09 4.24
N TYR A 247 22.45 -6.37 3.50
CA TYR A 247 21.66 -5.29 4.06
C TYR A 247 20.65 -5.79 5.08
N TYR A 248 19.91 -6.88 4.76
CA TYR A 248 18.93 -7.46 5.67
C TYR A 248 19.52 -8.19 6.87
N GLU A 249 20.71 -8.77 6.75
CA GLU A 249 21.46 -9.28 7.92
C GLU A 249 21.67 -8.20 8.99
N LYS A 250 21.85 -6.95 8.56
CA LYS A 250 22.14 -5.81 9.43
C LYS A 250 20.91 -5.02 9.86
N TYR A 251 19.93 -4.87 8.97
CA TYR A 251 18.81 -3.94 9.15
C TYR A 251 17.43 -4.61 9.01
N GLY A 252 17.36 -5.89 8.70
CA GLY A 252 16.12 -6.64 8.58
C GLY A 252 15.45 -6.85 9.94
N ALA A 253 14.12 -6.79 9.96
CA ALA A 253 13.33 -7.21 11.10
C ALA A 253 13.48 -8.72 11.34
N LYS A 254 13.37 -9.14 12.60
CA LYS A 254 13.55 -10.54 13.03
C LYS A 254 12.20 -11.17 13.36
#